data_5b22c6c4c213c238a660ed5aeec56a26
#
_entry.id   5b22c6c4c213c238a660ed5aeec56a26
#
_cell.length_a   1.000
_cell.length_b   1.000
_cell.length_c   1.000
_cell.angle_alpha   90.00
_cell.angle_beta   90.00
_cell.angle_gamma   90.00
#
_symmetry.space_group_name_H-M   'P 1'
#
loop_
_entity.id
_entity.type
_entity.pdbx_description
1 polymer ?
#
loop_
_entity_poly.entity_id
_entity_poly.type
_entity_poly.pdbx_seq_one_letter_code
_entity_poly.pdbx_strand_id
1 'polypeptide(L)'
;RAKTIYVKSAEEMHRVSIREAAKCQLFIACAAVADYRPKQKLTKKVKKDSDFMDISLIKNPDIASDVSALCNKPFTVGFAAETQESNESLEKIAFEKLQRKKLDLIIANDISNGSIGFDSDYNSVVAIDEYSSEIFPRVRKTQLSRQLISKISQKIKIKNKEL
;
A
#
# COMPACT_ATOMS: atom_id res chain seq x y z
N ARG A 1 -6.81 -22.51 7.27
CA ARG A 1 -6.99 -21.87 5.95
C ARG A 1 -7.16 -20.37 6.15
N ALA A 2 -6.61 -19.53 5.25
CA ALA A 2 -6.83 -18.10 5.28
C ALA A 2 -8.30 -17.76 4.96
N LYS A 3 -8.87 -16.80 5.69
CA LYS A 3 -10.19 -16.25 5.39
C LYS A 3 -10.05 -15.26 4.24
N THR A 4 -10.78 -15.45 3.15
CA THR A 4 -10.83 -14.53 2.01
C THR A 4 -12.13 -13.73 2.03
N ILE A 5 -12.03 -12.41 1.84
CA ILE A 5 -13.19 -11.50 1.73
C ILE A 5 -13.11 -10.83 0.37
N TYR A 6 -14.11 -11.07 -0.46
CA TYR A 6 -14.20 -10.48 -1.81
C TYR A 6 -14.81 -9.09 -1.74
N VAL A 7 -14.19 -8.13 -2.43
CA VAL A 7 -14.64 -6.74 -2.55
C VAL A 7 -14.54 -6.29 -4.01
N LYS A 8 -15.42 -5.37 -4.42
CA LYS A 8 -15.49 -4.88 -5.82
C LYS A 8 -15.10 -3.41 -5.96
N SER A 9 -15.01 -2.66 -4.87
CA SER A 9 -14.70 -1.24 -4.91
C SER A 9 -13.74 -0.84 -3.80
N ALA A 10 -13.05 0.31 -3.97
CA ALA A 10 -12.19 0.88 -2.94
C ALA A 10 -12.96 1.18 -1.64
N GLU A 11 -14.22 1.61 -1.74
CA GLU A 11 -15.07 1.88 -0.58
C GLU A 11 -15.44 0.60 0.19
N GLU A 12 -15.74 -0.48 -0.52
CA GLU A 12 -15.96 -1.79 0.11
C GLU A 12 -14.68 -2.30 0.77
N MET A 13 -13.54 -2.19 0.08
CA MET A 13 -12.25 -2.58 0.62
C MET A 13 -11.91 -1.78 1.87
N HIS A 14 -12.10 -0.46 1.85
CA HIS A 14 -11.89 0.41 3.00
C HIS A 14 -12.71 -0.06 4.20
N ARG A 15 -14.04 -0.19 4.06
CA ARG A 15 -14.95 -0.62 5.13
C ARG A 15 -14.56 -1.97 5.74
N VAL A 16 -14.21 -2.94 4.88
CA VAL A 16 -13.76 -4.27 5.32
C VAL A 16 -12.41 -4.17 6.03
N SER A 17 -11.46 -3.40 5.49
CA SER A 17 -10.13 -3.23 6.07
C SER A 17 -10.20 -2.61 7.47
N ILE A 18 -10.96 -1.54 7.66
CA ILE A 18 -11.16 -0.91 8.97
C ILE A 18 -11.74 -1.91 9.98
N ARG A 19 -12.80 -2.64 9.60
CA ARG A 19 -13.44 -3.61 10.48
C ARG A 19 -12.53 -4.77 10.91
N GLU A 20 -11.78 -5.32 9.95
CA GLU A 20 -10.94 -6.49 10.23
C GLU A 20 -9.60 -6.08 10.87
N ALA A 21 -9.02 -4.92 10.49
CA ALA A 21 -7.78 -4.41 11.06
C ALA A 21 -7.87 -4.17 12.57
N ALA A 22 -9.01 -3.70 13.07
CA ALA A 22 -9.24 -3.51 14.51
C ALA A 22 -9.10 -4.80 15.36
N LYS A 23 -9.07 -5.97 14.72
CA LYS A 23 -8.95 -7.30 15.36
C LYS A 23 -7.60 -7.97 15.10
N CYS A 24 -6.72 -7.31 14.36
CA CYS A 24 -5.46 -7.90 13.89
C CYS A 24 -4.26 -7.26 14.61
N GLN A 25 -3.16 -7.99 14.69
CA GLN A 25 -1.87 -7.48 15.19
C GLN A 25 -1.03 -6.86 14.05
N LEU A 26 -1.32 -7.22 12.80
CA LEU A 26 -0.59 -6.80 11.62
C LEU A 26 -1.57 -6.50 10.48
N PHE A 27 -1.40 -5.35 9.84
CA PHE A 27 -2.08 -4.99 8.60
C PHE A 27 -1.06 -4.69 7.51
N ILE A 28 -1.17 -5.36 6.36
CA ILE A 28 -0.30 -5.14 5.21
C ILE A 28 -1.11 -4.59 4.05
N ALA A 29 -0.91 -3.32 3.71
CA ALA A 29 -1.52 -2.64 2.57
C ALA A 29 -0.67 -2.86 1.31
N CYS A 30 -0.88 -3.96 0.60
CA CYS A 30 -0.12 -4.32 -0.61
C CYS A 30 -0.88 -4.04 -1.92
N ALA A 31 -2.18 -3.75 -1.85
CA ALA A 31 -2.99 -3.51 -3.04
C ALA A 31 -2.77 -2.11 -3.62
N ALA A 32 -2.66 -2.02 -4.95
CA ALA A 32 -2.69 -0.76 -5.68
C ALA A 32 -4.15 -0.28 -5.82
N VAL A 33 -4.60 0.52 -4.86
CA VAL A 33 -5.95 1.10 -4.87
C VAL A 33 -5.91 2.44 -5.61
N ALA A 34 -6.83 2.64 -6.56
CA ALA A 34 -6.92 3.90 -7.30
C ALA A 34 -7.23 5.08 -6.36
N ASP A 35 -6.58 6.23 -6.59
CA ASP A 35 -6.80 7.44 -5.77
C ASP A 35 -8.18 8.06 -6.01
N TYR A 36 -8.76 7.88 -7.19
CA TYR A 36 -10.02 8.49 -7.59
C TYR A 36 -10.98 7.46 -8.16
N ARG A 37 -12.26 7.78 -8.05
CA ARG A 37 -13.37 7.02 -8.68
C ARG A 37 -14.38 7.97 -9.32
N PRO A 38 -15.16 7.52 -10.32
CA PRO A 38 -16.26 8.30 -10.86
C PRO A 38 -17.26 8.70 -9.75
N LYS A 39 -17.63 9.98 -9.72
CA LYS A 39 -18.63 10.51 -8.77
C LYS A 39 -19.98 9.83 -8.91
N GLN A 40 -20.35 9.51 -10.16
CA GLN A 40 -21.61 8.86 -10.48
C GLN A 40 -21.35 7.61 -11.32
N LYS A 41 -22.01 6.51 -10.97
CA LYS A 41 -22.06 5.30 -11.80
C LYS A 41 -23.25 5.40 -12.72
N LEU A 42 -23.01 5.38 -14.02
CA LEU A 42 -24.09 5.32 -15.01
C LEU A 42 -24.62 3.89 -15.11
N THR A 43 -25.91 3.71 -14.89
CA THR A 43 -26.58 2.40 -14.98
C THR A 43 -26.98 2.02 -16.40
N LYS A 44 -26.98 3.00 -17.31
CA LYS A 44 -27.33 2.80 -18.73
C LYS A 44 -26.10 3.01 -19.60
N LYS A 45 -26.10 2.32 -20.75
CA LYS A 45 -25.10 2.53 -21.80
C LYS A 45 -25.12 3.98 -22.26
N VAL A 46 -23.97 4.64 -22.20
CA VAL A 46 -23.80 6.01 -22.74
C VAL A 46 -23.85 5.93 -24.26
N LYS A 47 -24.71 6.74 -24.87
CA LYS A 47 -24.69 6.92 -26.33
C LYS A 47 -23.49 7.74 -26.72
N LYS A 48 -22.93 7.46 -27.90
CA LYS A 48 -21.80 8.22 -28.47
C LYS A 48 -22.33 9.43 -29.27
N ASP A 49 -22.91 10.38 -28.55
CA ASP A 49 -23.55 11.55 -29.19
C ASP A 49 -22.60 12.76 -29.27
N SER A 50 -21.37 12.62 -28.79
CA SER A 50 -20.35 13.67 -28.76
C SER A 50 -18.95 13.09 -28.90
N ASP A 51 -18.02 13.87 -29.47
CA ASP A 51 -16.60 13.54 -29.54
C ASP A 51 -15.90 13.63 -28.19
N PHE A 52 -16.54 14.23 -27.18
CA PHE A 52 -16.00 14.45 -25.85
C PHE A 52 -16.93 13.89 -24.78
N MET A 53 -16.32 13.46 -23.67
CA MET A 53 -17.04 13.04 -22.47
C MET A 53 -16.31 13.53 -21.23
N ASP A 54 -16.98 14.34 -20.42
CA ASP A 54 -16.46 14.76 -19.11
C ASP A 54 -16.85 13.77 -18.03
N ILE A 55 -15.86 13.33 -17.24
CA ILE A 55 -16.07 12.43 -16.11
C ILE A 55 -15.63 13.13 -14.83
N SER A 56 -16.58 13.48 -13.98
CA SER A 56 -16.27 13.98 -12.64
C SER A 56 -15.76 12.85 -11.75
N LEU A 57 -14.60 13.05 -11.15
CA LEU A 57 -13.99 12.10 -10.23
C LEU A 57 -14.05 12.62 -8.79
N ILE A 58 -14.17 11.71 -7.83
CA ILE A 58 -14.03 11.98 -6.40
C ILE A 58 -12.95 11.09 -5.82
N LYS A 59 -12.28 11.60 -4.77
CA LYS A 59 -11.18 10.88 -4.10
C LYS A 59 -11.70 9.62 -3.39
N ASN A 60 -10.97 8.54 -3.50
CA ASN A 60 -11.16 7.35 -2.68
C ASN A 60 -10.61 7.56 -1.26
N PRO A 61 -11.14 6.85 -0.24
CA PRO A 61 -10.55 6.85 1.09
C PRO A 61 -9.13 6.24 1.05
N ASP A 62 -8.22 6.78 1.86
CA ASP A 62 -6.87 6.25 2.02
C ASP A 62 -6.88 5.14 3.09
N ILE A 63 -7.04 3.90 2.63
CA ILE A 63 -7.21 2.74 3.49
C ILE A 63 -6.05 2.58 4.49
N ALA A 64 -4.81 2.74 4.02
CA ALA A 64 -3.64 2.56 4.87
C ALA A 64 -3.55 3.66 5.94
N SER A 65 -3.83 4.91 5.57
CA SER A 65 -3.87 6.05 6.50
C SER A 65 -4.97 5.88 7.55
N ASP A 66 -6.17 5.49 7.10
CA ASP A 66 -7.32 5.35 8.00
C ASP A 66 -7.16 4.17 8.97
N VAL A 67 -6.56 3.04 8.53
CA VAL A 67 -6.20 1.94 9.43
C VAL A 67 -5.15 2.38 10.45
N SER A 68 -4.15 3.17 10.03
CA SER A 68 -3.11 3.69 10.92
C SER A 68 -3.63 4.71 11.94
N ALA A 69 -4.81 5.28 11.72
CA ALA A 69 -5.47 6.23 12.61
C ALA A 69 -6.40 5.57 13.65
N LEU A 70 -6.58 4.25 13.61
CA LEU A 70 -7.40 3.55 14.61
C LEU A 70 -6.81 3.66 16.02
N CYS A 71 -7.66 3.78 17.04
CA CYS A 71 -7.22 3.82 18.44
C CYS A 71 -6.41 2.56 18.82
N ASN A 72 -6.88 1.38 18.39
CA ASN A 72 -6.18 0.10 18.56
C ASN A 72 -5.61 -0.32 17.21
N LYS A 73 -4.72 0.50 16.62
CA LYS A 73 -4.15 0.18 15.32
C LYS A 73 -3.26 -1.06 15.38
N PRO A 74 -3.32 -1.95 14.37
CA PRO A 74 -2.33 -2.99 14.19
C PRO A 74 -0.96 -2.38 13.82
N PHE A 75 0.11 -3.18 13.84
CA PHE A 75 1.34 -2.82 13.16
C PHE A 75 1.04 -2.69 11.66
N THR A 76 1.21 -1.49 11.12
CA THR A 76 0.74 -1.14 9.76
C THR A 76 1.90 -1.05 8.80
N VAL A 77 1.86 -1.87 7.74
CA VAL A 77 2.85 -1.90 6.66
C VAL A 77 2.22 -1.41 5.37
N GLY A 78 2.82 -0.40 4.74
CA GLY A 78 2.45 0.08 3.41
C GLY A 78 3.43 -0.37 2.33
N PHE A 79 2.94 -0.51 1.10
CA PHE A 79 3.76 -0.66 -0.10
C PHE A 79 3.66 0.60 -0.94
N ALA A 80 4.80 1.03 -1.51
CA ALA A 80 4.90 2.16 -2.40
C ALA A 80 5.69 1.77 -3.65
N ALA A 81 5.05 1.88 -4.81
CA ALA A 81 5.70 1.75 -6.10
C ALA A 81 5.90 3.16 -6.66
N GLU A 82 7.15 3.57 -6.84
CA GLU A 82 7.51 4.92 -7.24
C GLU A 82 8.24 4.90 -8.58
N THR A 83 8.01 5.93 -9.39
CA THR A 83 8.84 6.24 -10.54
C THR A 83 9.82 7.34 -10.14
N GLN A 84 11.10 7.17 -10.42
CA GLN A 84 12.10 8.22 -10.20
C GLN A 84 11.99 9.29 -11.31
N GLU A 85 10.94 10.10 -11.25
CA GLU A 85 10.77 11.27 -12.14
C GLU A 85 11.41 12.54 -11.56
N SER A 86 11.81 12.51 -10.28
CA SER A 86 12.45 13.63 -9.57
C SER A 86 13.87 13.27 -9.12
N ASN A 87 14.71 14.30 -8.87
CA ASN A 87 16.03 14.14 -8.26
C ASN A 87 15.97 13.70 -6.77
N GLU A 88 14.80 13.36 -6.25
CA GLU A 88 14.63 12.90 -4.88
C GLU A 88 14.89 11.39 -4.78
N SER A 89 15.54 10.98 -3.70
CA SER A 89 15.79 9.57 -3.47
C SER A 89 14.50 8.83 -3.14
N LEU A 90 14.41 7.55 -3.55
CA LEU A 90 13.30 6.67 -3.23
C LEU A 90 13.02 6.63 -1.72
N GLU A 91 14.09 6.62 -0.92
CA GLU A 91 14.01 6.60 0.53
C GLU A 91 13.31 7.85 1.08
N LYS A 92 13.62 9.04 0.55
CA LYS A 92 13.02 10.29 1.02
C LYS A 92 11.52 10.29 0.72
N ILE A 93 11.12 9.97 -0.51
CA ILE A 93 9.72 9.91 -0.92
C ILE A 93 8.95 8.90 -0.07
N ALA A 94 9.53 7.73 0.16
CA ALA A 94 8.92 6.68 0.96
C ALA A 94 8.80 7.09 2.44
N PHE A 95 9.81 7.73 3.01
CA PHE A 95 9.79 8.23 4.39
C PHE A 95 8.72 9.30 4.61
N GLU A 96 8.56 10.24 3.68
CA GLU A 96 7.48 11.23 3.73
C GLU A 96 6.09 10.58 3.70
N LYS A 97 5.92 9.52 2.87
CA LYS A 97 4.68 8.74 2.84
C LYS A 97 4.44 7.96 4.14
N LEU A 98 5.49 7.37 4.72
CA LEU A 98 5.42 6.69 6.01
C LEU A 98 4.90 7.65 7.08
N GLN A 99 5.49 8.83 7.20
CA GLN A 99 5.09 9.83 8.20
C GLN A 99 3.67 10.36 7.95
N ARG A 100 3.38 10.78 6.71
CA ARG A 100 2.06 11.32 6.35
C ARG A 100 0.93 10.34 6.63
N LYS A 101 1.14 9.04 6.36
CA LYS A 101 0.14 7.98 6.58
C LYS A 101 0.25 7.33 7.95
N LYS A 102 1.20 7.74 8.79
CA LYS A 102 1.45 7.19 10.14
C LYS A 102 1.66 5.68 10.15
N LEU A 103 2.35 5.16 9.12
CA LEU A 103 2.69 3.75 9.00
C LEU A 103 3.82 3.38 9.98
N ASP A 104 3.88 2.12 10.39
CA ASP A 104 4.99 1.59 11.19
C ASP A 104 6.16 1.15 10.31
N LEU A 105 5.88 0.75 9.06
CA LEU A 105 6.86 0.35 8.06
C LEU A 105 6.34 0.67 6.66
N ILE A 106 7.20 1.15 5.78
CA ILE A 106 6.91 1.25 4.35
C ILE A 106 7.92 0.44 3.54
N ILE A 107 7.43 -0.25 2.53
CA ILE A 107 8.24 -1.05 1.60
C ILE A 107 8.12 -0.38 0.24
N ALA A 108 9.20 0.25 -0.22
CA ALA A 108 9.23 1.00 -1.46
C ALA A 108 10.05 0.27 -2.53
N ASN A 109 9.58 0.31 -3.76
CA ASN A 109 10.33 -0.14 -4.92
C ASN A 109 10.27 0.91 -6.04
N ASP A 110 11.38 1.03 -6.77
CA ASP A 110 11.45 1.80 -8.00
C ASP A 110 10.91 0.95 -9.15
N ILE A 111 9.87 1.44 -9.82
CA ILE A 111 9.25 0.78 -10.99
C ILE A 111 9.64 1.42 -12.32
N SER A 112 10.54 2.40 -12.33
CA SER A 112 11.04 3.01 -13.57
C SER A 112 11.82 2.01 -14.45
N ASN A 113 12.39 0.96 -13.83
CA ASN A 113 13.09 -0.12 -14.52
C ASN A 113 12.17 -1.31 -14.74
N GLY A 114 11.73 -1.54 -15.99
CA GLY A 114 10.81 -2.63 -16.38
C GLY A 114 11.30 -4.06 -16.09
N SER A 115 12.53 -4.26 -15.58
CA SER A 115 13.04 -5.57 -15.17
C SER A 115 12.58 -6.04 -13.79
N ILE A 116 11.95 -5.15 -13.01
CA ILE A 116 11.40 -5.38 -11.66
C ILE A 116 10.01 -4.74 -11.58
N GLY A 117 9.19 -5.17 -10.64
CA GLY A 117 7.86 -4.59 -10.41
C GLY A 117 6.70 -5.48 -10.83
N PHE A 118 5.67 -4.92 -11.49
CA PHE A 118 4.37 -5.59 -11.62
C PHE A 118 4.42 -6.90 -12.42
N ASP A 119 5.05 -6.94 -13.58
CA ASP A 119 5.06 -8.11 -14.49
C ASP A 119 6.32 -8.98 -14.38
N SER A 120 7.17 -8.74 -13.36
CA SER A 120 8.39 -9.50 -13.11
C SER A 120 8.22 -10.47 -11.93
N ASP A 121 8.81 -11.66 -12.01
CA ASP A 121 8.94 -12.56 -10.86
C ASP A 121 9.95 -12.07 -9.82
N TYR A 122 10.74 -11.04 -10.16
CA TYR A 122 11.77 -10.47 -9.32
C TYR A 122 11.37 -9.07 -8.83
N ASN A 123 11.86 -8.71 -7.66
CA ASN A 123 11.76 -7.35 -7.16
C ASN A 123 12.97 -6.99 -6.30
N SER A 124 13.20 -5.70 -6.13
CA SER A 124 14.13 -5.07 -5.21
C SER A 124 13.37 -4.00 -4.45
N VAL A 125 13.53 -3.92 -3.14
CA VAL A 125 12.80 -2.97 -2.31
C VAL A 125 13.69 -2.35 -1.24
N VAL A 126 13.27 -1.20 -0.73
CA VAL A 126 13.79 -0.60 0.49
C VAL A 126 12.68 -0.65 1.55
N ALA A 127 12.97 -1.23 2.70
CA ALA A 127 12.08 -1.22 3.85
C ALA A 127 12.51 -0.12 4.82
N ILE A 128 11.61 0.83 5.10
CA ILE A 128 11.89 2.04 5.87
C ILE A 128 10.92 2.13 7.03
N ASP A 129 11.43 2.34 8.23
CA ASP A 129 10.68 2.75 9.41
C ASP A 129 11.19 4.10 9.94
N GLU A 130 10.69 4.56 11.07
CA GLU A 130 11.07 5.84 11.67
C GLU A 130 12.58 5.93 11.99
N TYR A 131 13.24 4.80 12.25
CA TYR A 131 14.62 4.74 12.78
C TYR A 131 15.62 4.13 11.81
N SER A 132 15.17 3.43 10.78
CA SER A 132 16.06 2.66 9.91
C SER A 132 15.55 2.48 8.49
N SER A 133 16.53 2.32 7.58
CA SER A 133 16.32 1.92 6.19
C SER A 133 17.13 0.65 5.91
N GLU A 134 16.54 -0.32 5.23
CA GLU A 134 17.20 -1.57 4.86
C GLU A 134 16.88 -1.92 3.41
N ILE A 135 17.92 -2.14 2.61
CA ILE A 135 17.82 -2.50 1.20
C ILE A 135 17.73 -4.01 1.06
N PHE A 136 16.71 -4.48 0.37
CA PHE A 136 16.55 -5.87 -0.08
C PHE A 136 16.90 -5.92 -1.56
N PRO A 137 18.02 -6.55 -1.94
CA PRO A 137 18.46 -6.60 -3.33
C PRO A 137 17.50 -7.41 -4.19
N ARG A 138 17.68 -7.32 -5.51
CA ARG A 138 16.87 -8.03 -6.49
C ARG A 138 16.90 -9.54 -6.29
N VAL A 139 15.79 -10.08 -5.84
CA VAL A 139 15.56 -11.52 -5.64
C VAL A 139 14.17 -11.92 -6.13
N ARG A 140 13.87 -13.21 -6.20
CA ARG A 140 12.51 -13.66 -6.51
C ARG A 140 11.51 -13.18 -5.46
N LYS A 141 10.32 -12.77 -5.90
CA LYS A 141 9.23 -12.29 -5.00
C LYS A 141 8.89 -13.26 -3.87
N THR A 142 8.97 -14.58 -4.14
CA THR A 142 8.77 -15.62 -3.12
C THR A 142 9.85 -15.63 -2.03
N GLN A 143 11.10 -15.32 -2.38
CA GLN A 143 12.20 -15.19 -1.43
C GLN A 143 12.08 -13.86 -0.68
N LEU A 144 11.85 -12.76 -1.41
CA LEU A 144 11.66 -11.43 -0.84
C LEU A 144 10.56 -11.40 0.19
N SER A 145 9.40 -12.01 -0.11
CA SER A 145 8.27 -12.06 0.83
C SER A 145 8.63 -12.73 2.17
N ARG A 146 9.43 -13.80 2.15
CA ARG A 146 9.91 -14.45 3.38
C ARG A 146 10.83 -13.54 4.18
N GLN A 147 11.75 -12.83 3.51
CA GLN A 147 12.65 -11.88 4.16
C GLN A 147 11.87 -10.72 4.79
N LEU A 148 10.90 -10.15 4.05
CA LEU A 148 10.05 -9.06 4.54
C LEU A 148 9.20 -9.50 5.74
N ILE A 149 8.58 -10.68 5.71
CA ILE A 149 7.80 -11.20 6.86
C ILE A 149 8.70 -11.42 8.08
N SER A 150 9.94 -11.89 7.89
CA SER A 150 10.91 -12.00 8.99
C SER A 150 11.21 -10.64 9.60
N LYS A 151 11.49 -9.62 8.77
CA LYS A 151 11.72 -8.24 9.20
C LYS A 151 10.53 -7.65 9.95
N ILE A 152 9.33 -7.78 9.41
CA ILE A 152 8.09 -7.31 10.03
C ILE A 152 7.90 -7.97 11.40
N SER A 153 8.10 -9.28 11.49
CA SER A 153 7.98 -10.02 12.75
C SER A 153 8.97 -9.53 13.81
N GLN A 154 10.20 -9.21 13.44
CA GLN A 154 11.20 -8.64 14.35
C GLN A 154 10.75 -7.25 14.84
N LYS A 155 10.26 -6.37 13.96
CA LYS A 155 9.80 -5.03 14.32
C LYS A 155 8.58 -5.06 15.26
N ILE A 156 7.63 -5.96 15.04
CA ILE A 156 6.49 -6.14 15.93
C ILE A 156 6.96 -6.56 17.35
N LYS A 157 7.93 -7.48 17.43
CA LYS A 157 8.47 -7.93 18.73
C LYS A 157 9.17 -6.80 19.49
N ILE A 158 9.88 -5.92 18.79
CA ILE A 158 10.54 -4.76 19.40
C ILE A 158 9.48 -3.81 19.94
N LYS A 159 8.50 -3.42 19.11
CA LYS A 159 7.42 -2.51 19.51
C LYS A 159 6.63 -3.02 20.72
N ASN A 160 6.36 -4.33 20.80
CA ASN A 160 5.64 -4.93 21.93
C ASN A 160 6.47 -4.99 23.23
N LYS A 161 7.78 -4.74 23.18
CA LYS A 161 8.64 -4.66 24.38
C LYS A 161 8.79 -3.24 24.91
N GLU A 162 8.44 -2.24 24.10
CA GLU A 162 8.53 -0.83 24.43
C GLU A 162 7.19 -0.28 25.01
N LEU A 163 6.14 -1.12 24.98
CA LEU A 163 4.81 -0.87 25.57
C LEU A 163 4.69 -1.59 26.93
#